data_7d9541ef62ef9fab7b3dcb71566d874c
#
_entry.id   7d9541ef62ef9fab7b3dcb71566d874c
#
_cell.length_a   1.000
_cell.length_b   1.000
_cell.length_c   1.000
_cell.angle_alpha   90.00
_cell.angle_beta   90.00
_cell.angle_gamma   90.00
#
_symmetry.space_group_name_H-M   'P 1'
#
loop_
_entity.id
_entity.type
_entity.pdbx_description
1 polymer ?
#
loop_
_entity_poly.entity_id
_entity_poly.type
_entity_poly.pdbx_seq_one_letter_code
_entity_poly.pdbx_strand_id
1 'polypeptide(L)'
;DLGMEGEPESVKAYYEGAATMGEIAKKAAAMEGADFVALILEGGDPNGVNKSVDELIAVVKEVADAIDAPLVVEGCKNVEKDAELLPKVAEALQGRNVLILSEKEENYKAIGAAAGLAYDQIVGAESAVDINLAKQLNVVTTQLGVNAQKIVMNIGSAAAGYGYEYVVSTMDRIKGAALSQNDNMLQMPIITPVSSETWGVKEATASEADMPEWGPEEERGIDMEVMTAAADLAAGSDAVILRHPEAVAAISRMIKALA
;
A
#
# COMPACT_ATOMS: atom_id res chain seq x y z
N ASP A 1 3.45 11.66 0.25
CA ASP A 1 3.39 13.03 -0.33
C ASP A 1 3.73 14.13 0.70
N LEU A 2 4.05 13.79 1.92
CA LEU A 2 4.39 14.75 3.00
C LEU A 2 5.89 15.08 3.08
N GLY A 3 6.74 14.44 2.29
CA GLY A 3 8.19 14.62 2.32
C GLY A 3 8.86 13.83 3.44
N MET A 4 9.99 14.32 3.95
CA MET A 4 10.85 13.60 4.90
C MET A 4 10.70 14.08 6.36
N GLU A 5 9.82 15.03 6.65
CA GLU A 5 9.60 15.48 8.02
C GLU A 5 8.95 14.36 8.85
N GLY A 6 9.53 14.05 10.00
CA GLY A 6 9.07 12.94 10.85
C GLY A 6 9.61 11.55 10.50
N GLU A 7 10.37 11.41 9.40
CA GLU A 7 11.00 10.14 9.05
C GLU A 7 12.17 9.79 9.98
N PRO A 8 12.50 8.49 10.16
CA PRO A 8 13.72 8.05 10.83
C PRO A 8 14.98 8.66 10.20
N GLU A 9 16.05 8.80 11.00
CA GLU A 9 17.27 9.47 10.53
C GLU A 9 17.97 8.72 9.40
N SER A 10 17.95 7.39 9.38
CA SER A 10 18.51 6.61 8.27
C SER A 10 17.69 6.74 6.99
N VAL A 11 16.36 6.85 7.11
CA VAL A 11 15.47 7.13 5.97
C VAL A 11 15.79 8.50 5.40
N LYS A 12 15.92 9.55 6.24
CA LYS A 12 16.34 10.88 5.81
C LYS A 12 17.70 10.86 5.12
N ALA A 13 18.67 10.14 5.69
CA ALA A 13 20.00 9.98 5.11
C ALA A 13 19.96 9.28 3.74
N TYR A 14 19.12 8.25 3.59
CA TYR A 14 18.93 7.59 2.30
C TYR A 14 18.40 8.57 1.22
N TYR A 15 17.46 9.44 1.60
CA TYR A 15 16.87 10.42 0.69
C TYR A 15 17.63 11.76 0.63
N GLU A 16 18.78 11.88 1.30
CA GLU A 16 19.59 13.11 1.31
C GLU A 16 19.83 13.64 -0.10
N GLY A 17 19.59 14.94 -0.30
CA GLY A 17 19.71 15.62 -1.61
C GLY A 17 18.49 15.49 -2.53
N ALA A 18 17.46 14.73 -2.16
CA ALA A 18 16.18 14.75 -2.88
C ALA A 18 15.32 15.91 -2.37
N ALA A 19 15.07 16.90 -3.21
CA ALA A 19 14.34 18.11 -2.85
C ALA A 19 12.86 18.07 -3.29
N THR A 20 12.50 17.20 -4.22
CA THR A 20 11.15 17.09 -4.79
C THR A 20 10.61 15.67 -4.64
N MET A 21 9.28 15.51 -4.76
CA MET A 21 8.66 14.18 -4.68
C MET A 21 9.11 13.26 -5.82
N GLY A 22 9.37 13.81 -6.99
CA GLY A 22 9.94 13.05 -8.11
C GLY A 22 11.36 12.55 -7.84
N GLU A 23 12.20 13.34 -7.15
CA GLU A 23 13.55 12.91 -6.76
C GLU A 23 13.51 11.86 -5.64
N ILE A 24 12.59 11.99 -4.70
CA ILE A 24 12.31 10.97 -3.67
C ILE A 24 11.89 9.66 -4.35
N ALA A 25 10.94 9.71 -5.29
CA ALA A 25 10.46 8.55 -6.01
C ALA A 25 11.57 7.85 -6.83
N LYS A 26 12.49 8.60 -7.45
CA LYS A 26 13.66 8.03 -8.12
C LYS A 26 14.55 7.24 -7.17
N LYS A 27 14.80 7.77 -5.98
CA LYS A 27 15.56 7.06 -4.96
C LYS A 27 14.83 5.83 -4.44
N ALA A 28 13.51 5.94 -4.22
CA ALA A 28 12.68 4.80 -3.83
C ALA A 28 12.73 3.68 -4.89
N ALA A 29 12.59 4.02 -6.17
CA ALA A 29 12.71 3.06 -7.27
C ALA A 29 14.09 2.41 -7.40
N ALA A 30 15.13 3.07 -6.87
CA ALA A 30 16.51 2.58 -6.88
C ALA A 30 16.89 1.79 -5.62
N MET A 31 15.99 1.61 -4.65
CA MET A 31 16.25 0.78 -3.48
C MET A 31 16.57 -0.65 -3.87
N GLU A 32 17.56 -1.25 -3.22
CA GLU A 32 17.90 -2.65 -3.45
C GLU A 32 16.70 -3.55 -3.11
N GLY A 33 16.15 -4.18 -4.13
CA GLY A 33 15.03 -5.11 -4.00
C GLY A 33 13.64 -4.50 -4.11
N ALA A 34 13.54 -3.21 -4.44
CA ALA A 34 12.25 -2.60 -4.76
C ALA A 34 11.77 -3.04 -6.15
N ASP A 35 10.55 -3.59 -6.21
CA ASP A 35 9.91 -4.00 -7.47
C ASP A 35 8.91 -2.95 -7.97
N PHE A 36 8.42 -2.07 -7.09
CA PHE A 36 7.51 -0.98 -7.39
C PHE A 36 7.67 0.17 -6.38
N VAL A 37 7.11 1.32 -6.72
CA VAL A 37 7.01 2.48 -5.80
C VAL A 37 5.57 2.69 -5.40
N ALA A 38 5.31 2.90 -4.11
CA ALA A 38 4.01 3.30 -3.59
C ALA A 38 4.03 4.78 -3.18
N LEU A 39 3.13 5.57 -3.77
CA LEU A 39 2.89 6.96 -3.39
C LEU A 39 1.60 7.03 -2.58
N ILE A 40 1.71 7.38 -1.30
CA ILE A 40 0.57 7.57 -0.40
C ILE A 40 0.22 9.06 -0.36
N LEU A 41 -1.06 9.39 -0.61
CA LEU A 41 -1.57 10.76 -0.67
C LEU A 41 -2.14 11.21 0.68
N GLU A 42 -1.42 10.93 1.76
CA GLU A 42 -1.83 11.22 3.14
C GLU A 42 -2.12 12.70 3.38
N GLY A 43 -1.41 13.59 2.69
CA GLY A 43 -1.63 15.04 2.74
C GLY A 43 -3.03 15.47 2.30
N GLY A 44 -3.79 14.59 1.66
CA GLY A 44 -5.19 14.82 1.29
C GLY A 44 -6.20 14.66 2.42
N ASP A 45 -5.82 14.04 3.55
CA ASP A 45 -6.74 13.81 4.67
C ASP A 45 -7.32 15.13 5.19
N PRO A 46 -8.65 15.29 5.19
CA PRO A 46 -9.33 16.46 5.73
C PRO A 46 -9.06 16.71 7.23
N ASN A 47 -8.69 15.67 7.97
CA ASN A 47 -8.33 15.77 9.40
C ASN A 47 -6.85 16.11 9.62
N GLY A 48 -6.05 16.06 8.57
CA GLY A 48 -4.61 16.37 8.57
C GLY A 48 -4.30 17.67 7.82
N VAL A 49 -3.42 17.59 6.82
CA VAL A 49 -2.97 18.76 6.03
C VAL A 49 -4.07 19.28 5.09
N ASN A 50 -4.95 18.40 4.63
CA ASN A 50 -6.07 18.69 3.73
C ASN A 50 -5.66 19.43 2.43
N LYS A 51 -4.60 18.94 1.77
CA LYS A 51 -4.24 19.44 0.44
C LYS A 51 -5.41 19.32 -0.53
N SER A 52 -5.52 20.26 -1.45
CA SER A 52 -6.51 20.18 -2.52
C SER A 52 -6.21 19.04 -3.48
N VAL A 53 -7.23 18.58 -4.19
CA VAL A 53 -7.07 17.53 -5.20
C VAL A 53 -6.08 17.97 -6.29
N ASP A 54 -6.09 19.21 -6.70
CA ASP A 54 -5.19 19.72 -7.74
C ASP A 54 -3.71 19.70 -7.29
N GLU A 55 -3.43 20.04 -6.02
CA GLU A 55 -2.09 19.93 -5.44
C GLU A 55 -1.61 18.45 -5.42
N LEU A 56 -2.48 17.54 -5.03
CA LEU A 56 -2.16 16.10 -5.00
C LEU A 56 -1.93 15.55 -6.41
N ILE A 57 -2.74 15.95 -7.39
CA ILE A 57 -2.55 15.57 -8.80
C ILE A 57 -1.23 16.09 -9.37
N ALA A 58 -0.79 17.28 -8.96
CA ALA A 58 0.52 17.78 -9.36
C ALA A 58 1.65 16.88 -8.83
N VAL A 59 1.58 16.45 -7.57
CA VAL A 59 2.53 15.51 -6.97
C VAL A 59 2.50 14.15 -7.69
N VAL A 60 1.31 13.61 -7.95
CA VAL A 60 1.14 12.34 -8.67
C VAL A 60 1.81 12.37 -10.04
N LYS A 61 1.60 13.45 -10.81
CA LYS A 61 2.24 13.62 -12.13
C LYS A 61 3.75 13.74 -12.01
N GLU A 62 4.24 14.55 -11.08
CA GLU A 62 5.67 14.71 -10.84
C GLU A 62 6.35 13.35 -10.54
N VAL A 63 5.77 12.55 -9.64
CA VAL A 63 6.27 11.21 -9.32
C VAL A 63 6.23 10.29 -10.52
N ALA A 64 5.07 10.24 -11.21
CA ALA A 64 4.90 9.38 -12.37
C ALA A 64 5.84 9.71 -13.52
N ASP A 65 6.15 11.00 -13.75
CA ASP A 65 7.09 11.43 -14.79
C ASP A 65 8.57 11.20 -14.40
N ALA A 66 8.82 11.02 -13.11
CA ALA A 66 10.16 10.84 -12.59
C ALA A 66 10.67 9.38 -12.67
N ILE A 67 9.78 8.37 -12.72
CA ILE A 67 10.12 6.96 -12.62
C ILE A 67 9.52 6.12 -13.77
N ASP A 68 10.25 5.09 -14.16
CA ASP A 68 9.75 4.04 -15.08
C ASP A 68 9.28 2.79 -14.31
N ALA A 69 9.58 2.70 -13.00
CA ALA A 69 9.14 1.60 -12.15
C ALA A 69 7.61 1.54 -12.06
N PRO A 70 7.02 0.35 -11.85
CA PRO A 70 5.60 0.23 -11.56
C PRO A 70 5.19 1.13 -10.41
N LEU A 71 4.04 1.81 -10.54
CA LEU A 71 3.56 2.78 -9.56
C LEU A 71 2.25 2.29 -8.93
N VAL A 72 2.20 2.34 -7.62
CA VAL A 72 0.99 2.22 -6.80
C VAL A 72 0.66 3.60 -6.26
N VAL A 73 -0.59 4.03 -6.38
CA VAL A 73 -1.06 5.29 -5.76
C VAL A 73 -2.14 4.95 -4.74
N GLU A 74 -1.86 5.23 -3.49
CA GLU A 74 -2.79 5.05 -2.37
C GLU A 74 -3.43 6.40 -2.02
N GLY A 75 -4.75 6.39 -1.74
CA GLY A 75 -5.49 7.56 -1.30
C GLY A 75 -5.11 8.03 0.11
N CYS A 76 -5.89 8.99 0.62
CA CYS A 76 -5.67 9.55 1.95
C CYS A 76 -6.44 8.82 3.07
N LYS A 77 -7.05 7.68 2.75
CA LYS A 77 -7.89 6.85 3.65
C LYS A 77 -9.21 7.50 4.10
N ASN A 78 -9.52 8.70 3.61
CA ASN A 78 -10.83 9.32 3.80
C ASN A 78 -11.75 8.95 2.63
N VAL A 79 -12.83 8.23 2.91
CA VAL A 79 -13.74 7.65 1.90
C VAL A 79 -14.31 8.69 0.94
N GLU A 80 -14.76 9.84 1.48
CA GLU A 80 -15.37 10.91 0.68
C GLU A 80 -14.33 11.63 -0.18
N LYS A 81 -13.17 11.94 0.40
CA LYS A 81 -12.07 12.58 -0.33
C LYS A 81 -11.52 11.66 -1.41
N ASP A 82 -11.33 10.38 -1.11
CA ASP A 82 -10.82 9.40 -2.06
C ASP A 82 -11.80 9.13 -3.20
N ALA A 83 -13.12 9.22 -2.96
CA ALA A 83 -14.13 9.13 -4.01
C ALA A 83 -14.03 10.27 -5.06
N GLU A 84 -13.48 11.43 -4.70
CA GLU A 84 -13.17 12.53 -5.62
C GLU A 84 -11.73 12.44 -6.17
N LEU A 85 -10.76 12.14 -5.31
CA LEU A 85 -9.34 12.18 -5.61
C LEU A 85 -8.91 11.06 -6.56
N LEU A 86 -9.21 9.79 -6.22
CA LEU A 86 -8.70 8.64 -6.95
C LEU A 86 -9.20 8.54 -8.40
N PRO A 87 -10.46 8.91 -8.74
CA PRO A 87 -10.88 9.08 -10.13
C PRO A 87 -10.03 10.08 -10.92
N LYS A 88 -9.66 11.21 -10.31
CA LYS A 88 -8.80 12.22 -10.95
C LYS A 88 -7.34 11.77 -11.05
N VAL A 89 -6.85 10.98 -10.09
CA VAL A 89 -5.54 10.31 -10.20
C VAL A 89 -5.54 9.37 -11.40
N ALA A 90 -6.57 8.55 -11.54
CA ALA A 90 -6.69 7.63 -12.66
C ALA A 90 -6.72 8.36 -14.02
N GLU A 91 -7.46 9.47 -14.12
CA GLU A 91 -7.46 10.36 -15.29
C GLU A 91 -6.08 10.94 -15.57
N ALA A 92 -5.41 11.47 -14.56
CA ALA A 92 -4.09 12.11 -14.68
C ALA A 92 -2.99 11.15 -15.16
N LEU A 93 -3.15 9.86 -14.87
CA LEU A 93 -2.22 8.78 -15.22
C LEU A 93 -2.73 7.93 -16.40
N GLN A 94 -3.68 8.42 -17.19
CA GLN A 94 -4.19 7.70 -18.37
C GLN A 94 -3.05 7.25 -19.28
N GLY A 95 -3.11 5.97 -19.72
CA GLY A 95 -2.08 5.36 -20.57
C GLY A 95 -0.90 4.75 -19.79
N ARG A 96 -0.83 4.93 -18.47
CA ARG A 96 0.08 4.19 -17.58
C ARG A 96 -0.67 3.03 -16.94
N ASN A 97 0.01 1.91 -16.70
CA ASN A 97 -0.57 0.77 -15.99
C ASN A 97 -0.22 0.90 -14.51
N VAL A 98 -1.07 1.62 -13.75
CA VAL A 98 -0.85 1.87 -12.32
C VAL A 98 -1.88 1.12 -11.47
N LEU A 99 -1.53 0.81 -10.23
CA LEU A 99 -2.46 0.30 -9.23
C LEU A 99 -3.01 1.47 -8.41
N ILE A 100 -4.33 1.64 -8.41
CA ILE A 100 -5.04 2.63 -7.59
C ILE A 100 -5.56 1.93 -6.32
N LEU A 101 -5.03 2.28 -5.17
CA LEU A 101 -5.43 1.82 -3.84
C LEU A 101 -6.18 2.93 -3.11
N SER A 102 -7.36 2.73 -2.56
CA SER A 102 -8.21 1.54 -2.72
C SER A 102 -9.65 1.98 -2.89
N GLU A 103 -10.44 1.21 -3.67
CA GLU A 103 -11.89 1.32 -3.55
C GLU A 103 -12.36 0.59 -2.29
N LYS A 104 -13.41 1.12 -1.66
CA LYS A 104 -14.12 0.55 -0.50
C LYS A 104 -15.59 0.35 -0.83
N GLU A 105 -16.36 -0.28 0.06
CA GLU A 105 -17.79 -0.53 -0.14
C GLU A 105 -18.56 0.74 -0.48
N GLU A 106 -18.21 1.87 0.12
CA GLU A 106 -18.92 3.13 -0.03
C GLU A 106 -18.60 3.86 -1.35
N ASN A 107 -17.38 3.67 -1.91
CA ASN A 107 -16.90 4.47 -3.04
C ASN A 107 -16.48 3.65 -4.28
N TYR A 108 -16.68 2.31 -4.27
CA TYR A 108 -16.25 1.43 -5.37
C TYR A 108 -16.81 1.83 -6.73
N LYS A 109 -18.04 2.36 -6.77
CA LYS A 109 -18.66 2.80 -8.05
C LYS A 109 -17.87 3.94 -8.69
N ALA A 110 -17.46 4.93 -7.89
CA ALA A 110 -16.73 6.08 -8.40
C ALA A 110 -15.31 5.67 -8.84
N ILE A 111 -14.60 4.95 -7.98
CA ILE A 111 -13.21 4.56 -8.22
C ILE A 111 -13.12 3.45 -9.26
N GLY A 112 -13.89 2.37 -9.13
CA GLY A 112 -13.89 1.26 -10.07
C GLY A 112 -14.31 1.67 -11.49
N ALA A 113 -15.32 2.55 -11.61
CA ALA A 113 -15.73 3.05 -12.92
C ALA A 113 -14.65 3.94 -13.57
N ALA A 114 -14.00 4.80 -12.81
CA ALA A 114 -12.94 5.66 -13.34
C ALA A 114 -11.66 4.86 -13.60
N ALA A 115 -11.08 4.26 -12.58
CA ALA A 115 -9.80 3.57 -12.69
C ALA A 115 -9.90 2.34 -13.59
N GLY A 116 -10.86 1.44 -13.33
CA GLY A 116 -10.96 0.17 -14.02
C GLY A 116 -11.58 0.25 -15.42
N LEU A 117 -12.66 1.04 -15.60
CA LEU A 117 -13.37 1.09 -16.89
C LEU A 117 -12.88 2.23 -17.78
N ALA A 118 -12.85 3.47 -17.26
CA ALA A 118 -12.58 4.62 -18.11
C ALA A 118 -11.10 4.70 -18.52
N TYR A 119 -10.20 4.36 -17.60
CA TYR A 119 -8.75 4.55 -17.79
C TYR A 119 -7.94 3.25 -17.83
N ASP A 120 -8.61 2.07 -17.76
CA ASP A 120 -8.02 0.72 -17.88
C ASP A 120 -6.82 0.48 -16.92
N GLN A 121 -6.95 0.96 -15.70
CA GLN A 121 -5.93 0.79 -14.64
C GLN A 121 -6.26 -0.38 -13.73
N ILE A 122 -5.34 -0.74 -12.85
CA ILE A 122 -5.54 -1.79 -11.85
C ILE A 122 -6.22 -1.15 -10.64
N VAL A 123 -7.23 -1.83 -10.09
CA VAL A 123 -8.03 -1.35 -8.95
C VAL A 123 -7.73 -2.21 -7.73
N GLY A 124 -7.42 -1.58 -6.62
CA GLY A 124 -7.30 -2.23 -5.31
C GLY A 124 -8.65 -2.22 -4.59
N ALA A 125 -9.13 -3.40 -4.19
CA ALA A 125 -10.38 -3.57 -3.45
C ALA A 125 -10.08 -3.81 -1.96
N GLU A 126 -10.44 -2.86 -1.10
CA GLU A 126 -10.07 -2.88 0.33
C GLU A 126 -11.20 -3.41 1.20
N SER A 127 -10.93 -4.50 1.93
CA SER A 127 -11.92 -5.22 2.73
C SER A 127 -11.66 -5.22 4.24
N ALA A 128 -10.58 -4.61 4.72
CA ALA A 128 -10.26 -4.47 6.13
C ALA A 128 -10.45 -5.79 6.93
N VAL A 129 -9.72 -6.85 6.55
CA VAL A 129 -9.70 -8.17 7.22
C VAL A 129 -11.03 -8.92 7.16
N ASP A 130 -11.88 -8.62 6.19
CA ASP A 130 -13.18 -9.33 5.98
C ASP A 130 -13.21 -10.05 4.63
N ILE A 131 -13.20 -11.40 4.68
CA ILE A 131 -13.26 -12.25 3.48
C ILE A 131 -14.59 -12.09 2.71
N ASN A 132 -15.71 -11.85 3.41
CA ASN A 132 -17.00 -11.70 2.74
C ASN A 132 -17.05 -10.38 1.97
N LEU A 133 -16.54 -9.31 2.59
CA LEU A 133 -16.41 -8.01 1.94
C LEU A 133 -15.40 -8.08 0.78
N ALA A 134 -14.26 -8.77 0.94
CA ALA A 134 -13.29 -8.99 -0.15
C ALA A 134 -13.96 -9.62 -1.37
N LYS A 135 -14.70 -10.72 -1.17
CA LYS A 135 -15.45 -11.37 -2.24
C LYS A 135 -16.53 -10.46 -2.81
N GLN A 136 -17.28 -9.76 -1.96
CA GLN A 136 -18.35 -8.86 -2.38
C GLN A 136 -17.80 -7.74 -3.26
N LEU A 137 -16.71 -7.08 -2.87
CA LEU A 137 -16.08 -6.03 -3.66
C LEU A 137 -15.63 -6.55 -5.02
N ASN A 138 -14.93 -7.68 -5.07
CA ASN A 138 -14.51 -8.28 -6.33
C ASN A 138 -15.72 -8.60 -7.26
N VAL A 139 -16.82 -9.08 -6.69
CA VAL A 139 -18.07 -9.34 -7.44
C VAL A 139 -18.67 -8.04 -7.96
N VAL A 140 -18.88 -7.03 -7.13
CA VAL A 140 -19.55 -5.80 -7.57
C VAL A 140 -18.67 -4.97 -8.51
N THR A 141 -17.35 -4.99 -8.36
CA THR A 141 -16.40 -4.34 -9.27
C THR A 141 -16.37 -5.02 -10.62
N THR A 142 -16.39 -6.36 -10.67
CA THR A 142 -16.54 -7.09 -11.94
C THR A 142 -17.92 -6.88 -12.58
N GLN A 143 -18.99 -6.75 -11.80
CA GLN A 143 -20.33 -6.41 -12.30
C GLN A 143 -20.41 -5.00 -12.87
N LEU A 144 -19.60 -4.05 -12.42
CA LEU A 144 -19.44 -2.75 -13.11
C LEU A 144 -18.82 -2.91 -14.51
N GLY A 145 -18.15 -4.02 -14.78
CA GLY A 145 -17.47 -4.30 -16.04
C GLY A 145 -15.94 -4.23 -15.97
N VAL A 146 -15.37 -4.04 -14.80
CA VAL A 146 -13.90 -4.09 -14.60
C VAL A 146 -13.41 -5.52 -14.82
N ASN A 147 -12.34 -5.68 -15.60
CA ASN A 147 -11.74 -6.98 -15.83
C ASN A 147 -11.19 -7.56 -14.52
N ALA A 148 -11.58 -8.78 -14.17
CA ALA A 148 -11.12 -9.48 -12.97
C ALA A 148 -9.58 -9.54 -12.83
N GLN A 149 -8.86 -9.57 -13.97
CA GLN A 149 -7.38 -9.55 -14.00
C GLN A 149 -6.78 -8.15 -13.65
N LYS A 150 -7.62 -7.14 -13.54
CA LYS A 150 -7.27 -5.77 -13.14
C LYS A 150 -7.71 -5.46 -11.70
N ILE A 151 -8.05 -6.47 -10.91
CA ILE A 151 -8.42 -6.31 -9.50
C ILE A 151 -7.33 -6.92 -8.62
N VAL A 152 -6.91 -6.18 -7.61
CA VAL A 152 -5.99 -6.61 -6.54
C VAL A 152 -6.71 -6.47 -5.21
N MET A 153 -6.69 -7.48 -4.38
CA MET A 153 -7.29 -7.40 -3.04
C MET A 153 -6.34 -6.68 -2.08
N ASN A 154 -6.84 -5.65 -1.41
CA ASN A 154 -6.21 -5.06 -0.24
C ASN A 154 -7.01 -5.51 0.99
N ILE A 155 -6.51 -6.51 1.69
CA ILE A 155 -7.20 -7.03 2.89
C ILE A 155 -6.79 -6.29 4.16
N GLY A 156 -5.98 -5.24 4.04
CA GLY A 156 -5.34 -4.59 5.17
C GLY A 156 -4.11 -5.36 5.65
N SER A 157 -3.50 -4.84 6.69
CA SER A 157 -2.44 -5.48 7.47
C SER A 157 -2.62 -5.12 8.93
N ALA A 158 -1.83 -5.71 9.82
CA ALA A 158 -1.71 -5.34 11.22
C ALA A 158 -0.30 -5.67 11.69
N ALA A 159 0.31 -4.75 12.44
CA ALA A 159 1.60 -5.01 13.03
C ALA A 159 1.56 -6.27 13.92
N ALA A 160 2.65 -7.03 13.93
CA ALA A 160 2.75 -8.21 14.78
C ALA A 160 2.47 -7.84 16.26
N GLY A 161 1.55 -8.58 16.89
CA GLY A 161 1.07 -8.26 18.24
C GLY A 161 -0.18 -7.36 18.30
N TYR A 162 -0.63 -6.79 17.18
CA TYR A 162 -1.76 -5.87 17.10
C TYR A 162 -2.97 -6.47 16.33
N GLY A 163 -3.26 -7.73 16.55
CA GLY A 163 -4.35 -8.43 15.87
C GLY A 163 -3.93 -9.09 14.55
N TYR A 164 -2.65 -9.28 14.35
CA TYR A 164 -2.06 -9.91 13.17
C TYR A 164 -2.68 -11.29 12.85
N GLU A 165 -3.10 -12.05 13.87
CA GLU A 165 -3.80 -13.33 13.72
C GLU A 165 -5.09 -13.23 12.89
N TYR A 166 -5.76 -12.10 12.88
CA TYR A 166 -6.95 -11.88 12.04
C TYR A 166 -6.56 -11.73 10.57
N VAL A 167 -5.43 -11.07 10.29
CA VAL A 167 -4.88 -10.93 8.93
C VAL A 167 -4.54 -12.31 8.37
N VAL A 168 -3.77 -13.12 9.11
CA VAL A 168 -3.41 -14.50 8.73
C VAL A 168 -4.66 -15.35 8.50
N SER A 169 -5.60 -15.34 9.45
CA SER A 169 -6.85 -16.10 9.33
C SER A 169 -7.65 -15.70 8.08
N THR A 170 -7.67 -14.43 7.74
CA THR A 170 -8.37 -13.94 6.53
C THR A 170 -7.67 -14.42 5.27
N MET A 171 -6.34 -14.33 5.19
CA MET A 171 -5.56 -14.83 4.06
C MET A 171 -5.73 -16.33 3.86
N ASP A 172 -5.60 -17.13 4.93
CA ASP A 172 -5.80 -18.58 4.89
C ASP A 172 -7.18 -18.94 4.32
N ARG A 173 -8.21 -18.23 4.75
CA ARG A 173 -9.59 -18.48 4.28
C ARG A 173 -9.76 -18.06 2.82
N ILE A 174 -9.16 -16.95 2.38
CA ILE A 174 -9.16 -16.49 0.98
C ILE A 174 -8.44 -17.53 0.11
N LYS A 175 -7.20 -17.89 0.43
CA LYS A 175 -6.41 -18.87 -0.34
C LYS A 175 -7.08 -20.26 -0.29
N GLY A 176 -7.64 -20.65 0.85
CA GLY A 176 -8.40 -21.90 0.99
C GLY A 176 -9.65 -21.94 0.08
N ALA A 177 -10.43 -20.87 0.02
CA ALA A 177 -11.59 -20.78 -0.86
C ALA A 177 -11.18 -20.75 -2.34
N ALA A 178 -10.14 -19.96 -2.67
CA ALA A 178 -9.58 -19.89 -4.02
C ALA A 178 -9.13 -21.25 -4.56
N LEU A 179 -8.40 -22.01 -3.74
CA LEU A 179 -7.79 -23.28 -4.13
C LEU A 179 -8.76 -24.46 -4.01
N SER A 180 -9.40 -24.64 -2.83
CA SER A 180 -10.19 -25.83 -2.53
C SER A 180 -11.60 -25.79 -3.09
N GLN A 181 -12.18 -24.57 -3.20
CA GLN A 181 -13.54 -24.36 -3.71
C GLN A 181 -13.56 -23.81 -5.13
N ASN A 182 -12.39 -23.53 -5.70
CA ASN A 182 -12.22 -22.88 -7.01
C ASN A 182 -13.02 -21.58 -7.11
N ASP A 183 -13.05 -20.79 -6.02
CA ASP A 183 -13.76 -19.51 -5.98
C ASP A 183 -12.96 -18.45 -6.77
N ASN A 184 -13.34 -18.22 -8.00
CA ASN A 184 -12.64 -17.31 -8.89
C ASN A 184 -12.68 -15.84 -8.45
N MET A 185 -13.63 -15.46 -7.58
CA MET A 185 -13.70 -14.11 -7.01
C MET A 185 -12.71 -13.90 -5.85
N LEU A 186 -12.03 -14.93 -5.42
CA LEU A 186 -10.97 -14.86 -4.38
C LEU A 186 -9.59 -15.30 -4.92
N GLN A 187 -9.43 -15.42 -6.25
CA GLN A 187 -8.17 -15.77 -6.90
C GLN A 187 -7.34 -14.54 -7.33
N MET A 188 -7.82 -13.33 -7.08
CA MET A 188 -7.08 -12.11 -7.33
C MET A 188 -5.84 -12.04 -6.41
N PRO A 189 -4.73 -11.40 -6.85
CA PRO A 189 -3.57 -11.20 -5.99
C PRO A 189 -3.89 -10.32 -4.78
N ILE A 190 -3.13 -10.49 -3.72
CA ILE A 190 -3.25 -9.74 -2.47
C ILE A 190 -2.05 -8.81 -2.32
N ILE A 191 -2.31 -7.54 -2.01
CA ILE A 191 -1.31 -6.57 -1.57
C ILE A 191 -1.59 -6.15 -0.13
N THR A 192 -0.54 -6.04 0.70
CA THR A 192 -0.66 -5.61 2.10
C THR A 192 0.16 -4.34 2.36
N PRO A 193 -0.46 -3.25 2.88
CA PRO A 193 0.21 -2.01 3.21
C PRO A 193 0.88 -2.10 4.59
N VAL A 194 1.97 -2.85 4.70
CA VAL A 194 2.67 -3.14 5.97
C VAL A 194 3.20 -1.88 6.63
N SER A 195 3.79 -0.97 5.86
CA SER A 195 4.46 0.22 6.38
C SER A 195 3.53 1.10 7.22
N SER A 196 2.29 1.32 6.77
CA SER A 196 1.35 2.19 7.47
C SER A 196 0.87 1.62 8.81
N GLU A 197 0.93 0.31 8.98
CA GLU A 197 0.51 -0.37 10.19
C GLU A 197 1.66 -0.55 11.20
N THR A 198 2.89 -0.72 10.70
CA THR A 198 4.05 -1.01 11.56
C THR A 198 4.70 0.23 12.14
N TRP A 199 4.80 1.32 11.37
CA TRP A 199 5.41 2.57 11.84
C TRP A 199 4.46 3.46 12.66
N GLY A 200 3.22 3.02 12.91
CA GLY A 200 2.24 3.67 13.78
C GLY A 200 2.15 3.08 15.19
N VAL A 201 2.77 1.91 15.45
CA VAL A 201 2.65 1.25 16.76
C VAL A 201 3.70 1.75 17.76
N LYS A 202 3.39 1.61 19.05
CA LYS A 202 4.22 2.10 20.14
C LYS A 202 5.64 1.53 20.10
N GLU A 203 5.80 0.26 19.77
CA GLU A 203 7.09 -0.42 19.70
C GLU A 203 8.02 0.20 18.64
N ALA A 204 7.47 0.71 17.55
CA ALA A 204 8.23 1.36 16.48
C ALA A 204 8.50 2.84 16.75
N THR A 205 7.69 3.52 17.60
CA THR A 205 7.69 5.00 17.71
C THR A 205 8.05 5.53 19.10
N ALA A 206 8.07 4.68 20.15
CA ALA A 206 8.48 5.12 21.48
C ALA A 206 9.97 5.39 21.53
N SER A 207 10.35 6.56 22.08
CA SER A 207 11.76 6.95 22.18
C SER A 207 12.56 5.98 23.06
N GLU A 208 13.87 5.88 22.82
CA GLU A 208 14.78 5.12 23.68
C GLU A 208 14.81 5.67 25.11
N ALA A 209 14.56 6.97 25.29
CA ALA A 209 14.52 7.59 26.62
C ALA A 209 13.30 7.12 27.44
N ASP A 210 12.17 6.87 26.77
CA ASP A 210 10.94 6.40 27.41
C ASP A 210 10.95 4.88 27.63
N MET A 211 11.58 4.12 26.74
CA MET A 211 11.60 2.65 26.76
C MET A 211 13.03 2.09 26.55
N PRO A 212 13.97 2.40 27.44
CA PRO A 212 15.38 2.03 27.26
C PRO A 212 15.64 0.51 27.20
N GLU A 213 14.78 -0.29 27.83
CA GLU A 213 14.86 -1.74 27.80
C GLU A 213 14.45 -2.37 26.47
N TRP A 214 13.86 -1.60 25.56
CA TRP A 214 13.42 -2.09 24.24
C TRP A 214 14.50 -1.94 23.16
N GLY A 215 15.64 -1.30 23.47
CA GLY A 215 16.71 -1.05 22.53
C GLY A 215 16.44 0.14 21.58
N PRO A 216 17.27 0.31 20.55
CA PRO A 216 17.19 1.43 19.63
C PRO A 216 15.83 1.55 18.93
N GLU A 217 15.26 2.74 18.90
CA GLU A 217 13.94 3.01 18.33
C GLU A 217 13.85 2.60 16.85
N GLU A 218 14.83 2.99 16.05
CA GLU A 218 14.82 2.73 14.61
C GLU A 218 14.97 1.24 14.29
N GLU A 219 15.83 0.50 15.02
CA GLU A 219 15.98 -0.95 14.87
C GLU A 219 14.66 -1.67 15.15
N ARG A 220 13.93 -1.25 16.19
CA ARG A 220 12.61 -1.82 16.51
C ARG A 220 11.59 -1.59 15.40
N GLY A 221 11.59 -0.40 14.80
CA GLY A 221 10.72 -0.08 13.67
C GLY A 221 11.03 -0.95 12.46
N ILE A 222 12.32 -1.11 12.11
CA ILE A 222 12.78 -1.99 11.04
C ILE A 222 12.37 -3.45 11.30
N ASP A 223 12.66 -3.95 12.51
CA ASP A 223 12.32 -5.33 12.89
C ASP A 223 10.82 -5.59 12.85
N MET A 224 10.01 -4.63 13.30
CA MET A 224 8.56 -4.71 13.24
C MET A 224 8.06 -4.78 11.78
N GLU A 225 8.61 -3.96 10.90
CA GLU A 225 8.25 -3.96 9.49
C GLU A 225 8.68 -5.25 8.79
N VAL A 226 9.91 -5.72 9.01
CA VAL A 226 10.43 -6.97 8.44
C VAL A 226 9.64 -8.18 8.94
N MET A 227 9.38 -8.27 10.24
CA MET A 227 8.64 -9.39 10.83
C MET A 227 7.21 -9.45 10.30
N THR A 228 6.52 -8.32 10.24
CA THR A 228 5.14 -8.26 9.74
C THR A 228 5.09 -8.60 8.25
N ALA A 229 5.97 -8.01 7.44
CA ALA A 229 6.03 -8.30 6.00
C ALA A 229 6.36 -9.77 5.69
N ALA A 230 7.34 -10.34 6.40
CA ALA A 230 7.69 -11.75 6.24
C ALA A 230 6.50 -12.66 6.58
N ALA A 231 5.77 -12.33 7.63
CA ALA A 231 4.60 -13.09 8.06
C ALA A 231 3.43 -12.91 7.08
N ASP A 232 3.17 -11.70 6.56
CA ASP A 232 2.15 -11.45 5.53
C ASP A 232 2.43 -12.25 4.25
N LEU A 233 3.68 -12.23 3.75
CA LEU A 233 4.09 -13.02 2.59
C LEU A 233 3.92 -14.53 2.84
N ALA A 234 4.31 -15.01 4.03
CA ALA A 234 4.13 -16.43 4.39
C ALA A 234 2.65 -16.83 4.51
N ALA A 235 1.77 -15.91 4.93
CA ALA A 235 0.33 -16.14 5.03
C ALA A 235 -0.39 -16.09 3.67
N GLY A 236 0.22 -15.49 2.64
CA GLY A 236 -0.35 -15.50 1.29
C GLY A 236 -0.48 -14.15 0.61
N SER A 237 0.11 -13.09 1.14
CA SER A 237 0.25 -11.82 0.40
C SER A 237 1.16 -12.04 -0.83
N ASP A 238 0.79 -11.44 -1.95
CA ASP A 238 1.56 -11.50 -3.19
C ASP A 238 2.49 -10.28 -3.35
N ALA A 239 2.21 -9.19 -2.62
CA ALA A 239 3.03 -7.99 -2.57
C ALA A 239 2.88 -7.27 -1.23
N VAL A 240 3.95 -6.60 -0.77
CA VAL A 240 3.96 -5.81 0.47
C VAL A 240 4.46 -4.39 0.20
N ILE A 241 3.86 -3.40 0.84
CA ILE A 241 4.33 -2.00 0.79
C ILE A 241 5.18 -1.76 2.03
N LEU A 242 6.44 -1.39 1.81
CA LEU A 242 7.44 -1.16 2.85
C LEU A 242 7.98 0.27 2.76
N ARG A 243 8.48 0.78 3.88
CA ARG A 243 8.98 2.16 4.00
C ARG A 243 10.50 2.21 4.13
N HIS A 244 11.07 1.37 4.99
CA HIS A 244 12.48 1.48 5.36
C HIS A 244 13.38 0.74 4.35
N PRO A 245 14.48 1.38 3.85
CA PRO A 245 15.38 0.75 2.88
C PRO A 245 15.95 -0.59 3.34
N GLU A 246 16.29 -0.71 4.63
CA GLU A 246 16.82 -1.96 5.19
C GLU A 246 15.74 -3.06 5.23
N ALA A 247 14.48 -2.71 5.53
CA ALA A 247 13.38 -3.66 5.49
C ALA A 247 13.13 -4.15 4.06
N VAL A 248 13.12 -3.26 3.06
CA VAL A 248 13.01 -3.62 1.65
C VAL A 248 14.12 -4.60 1.24
N ALA A 249 15.37 -4.29 1.57
CA ALA A 249 16.51 -5.16 1.25
C ALA A 249 16.42 -6.52 1.98
N ALA A 250 16.01 -6.54 3.25
CA ALA A 250 15.87 -7.77 4.04
C ALA A 250 14.79 -8.69 3.46
N ILE A 251 13.62 -8.15 3.16
CA ILE A 251 12.49 -8.89 2.56
C ILE A 251 12.86 -9.41 1.16
N SER A 252 13.51 -8.58 0.34
CA SER A 252 14.00 -9.01 -0.98
C SER A 252 14.97 -10.19 -0.88
N ARG A 253 15.91 -10.14 0.08
CA ARG A 253 16.83 -11.27 0.33
C ARG A 253 16.09 -12.53 0.77
N MET A 254 15.09 -12.39 1.64
CA MET A 254 14.27 -13.51 2.09
C MET A 254 13.52 -14.16 0.92
N ILE A 255 12.85 -13.37 0.08
CA ILE A 255 12.13 -13.87 -1.10
C ILE A 255 13.10 -14.63 -2.03
N LYS A 256 14.25 -14.04 -2.35
CA LYS A 256 15.26 -14.67 -3.22
C LYS A 256 15.83 -15.97 -2.64
N ALA A 257 15.87 -16.10 -1.32
CA ALA A 257 16.35 -17.33 -0.65
C ALA A 257 15.31 -18.45 -0.63
N LEU A 258 14.02 -18.13 -0.78
CA LEU A 258 12.90 -19.08 -0.77
C LEU A 258 12.40 -19.46 -2.17
N ALA A 259 12.72 -18.66 -3.18
CA ALA A 259 12.38 -18.90 -4.59
C ALA A 259 13.41 -19.81 -5.26
#